data_5f026a2454bcc0f2d10fc97b1429fd7e
#
_entry.id   5f026a2454bcc0f2d10fc97b1429fd7e
#
_cell.length_a   1.000
_cell.length_b   1.000
_cell.length_c   1.000
_cell.angle_alpha   90.00
_cell.angle_beta   90.00
_cell.angle_gamma   90.00
#
_symmetry.space_group_name_H-M   'P 1'
#
loop_
_entity.id
_entity.type
_entity.pdbx_description
1 polymer ?
#
loop_
_entity_poly.entity_id
_entity_poly.type
_entity_poly.pdbx_seq_one_letter_code
_entity_poly.pdbx_strand_id
1 'polypeptide(L)' 'MKYVALFRGINVGGKNIVKMQDLKQLLLDLGLQQVNTYIQSGNVVFEAALEEVPLRDRIRTAFSKRFGFESDVIL' A
#
# COMPACT_ATOMS: atom_id res chain seq x y z
N MET A 1 7.84 13.32 -4.51
CA MET A 1 6.68 13.76 -3.73
C MET A 1 6.41 12.80 -2.60
N LYS A 2 5.99 13.33 -1.46
CA LYS A 2 5.70 12.51 -0.29
C LYS A 2 4.21 12.22 -0.23
N TYR A 3 3.86 10.95 0.00
CA TYR A 3 2.48 10.50 0.05
C TYR A 3 2.19 9.79 1.36
N VAL A 4 0.95 9.91 1.80
CA VAL A 4 0.38 9.05 2.84
C VAL A 4 -0.68 8.20 2.16
N ALA A 5 -0.52 6.88 2.21
CA ALA A 5 -1.47 5.96 1.62
C ALA A 5 -2.27 5.25 2.70
N LEU A 6 -3.57 5.19 2.48
CA LEU A 6 -4.47 4.42 3.35
C LEU A 6 -5.00 3.24 2.55
N PHE A 7 -4.74 2.02 3.04
CA PHE A 7 -5.25 0.79 2.45
C PHE A 7 -6.48 0.34 3.23
N ARG A 8 -7.64 0.47 2.63
CA ARG A 8 -8.90 0.17 3.31
C ARG A 8 -9.25 -1.30 3.19
N GLY A 9 -9.93 -1.80 4.22
CA GLY A 9 -10.45 -3.16 4.19
C GLY A 9 -9.43 -4.26 4.47
N ILE A 10 -8.26 -3.92 4.97
CA ILE A 10 -7.26 -4.90 5.36
C ILE A 10 -7.25 -5.08 6.88
N ASN A 11 -6.90 -6.29 7.32
CA ASN A 11 -6.74 -6.61 8.75
C ASN A 11 -7.99 -6.30 9.59
N VAL A 12 -9.16 -6.51 9.00
CA VAL A 12 -10.43 -6.21 9.65
C VAL A 12 -11.13 -7.52 10.02
N GLY A 13 -11.42 -7.70 11.32
CA GLY A 13 -12.19 -8.84 11.78
C GLY A 13 -11.60 -10.20 11.43
N GLY A 14 -10.29 -10.30 11.35
CA GLY A 14 -9.61 -11.55 10.97
C GLY A 14 -9.66 -11.86 9.49
N LYS A 15 -10.15 -10.94 8.67
CA LYS A 15 -10.22 -11.10 7.22
C LYS A 15 -9.20 -10.20 6.54
N ASN A 16 -8.82 -10.60 5.31
CA ASN A 16 -7.90 -9.82 4.48
C ASN A 16 -6.62 -9.47 5.21
N ILE A 17 -6.00 -10.48 5.82
CA ILE A 17 -4.80 -10.29 6.63
C ILE A 17 -3.63 -9.92 5.73
N VAL A 18 -3.00 -8.80 6.04
CA VAL A 18 -1.80 -8.32 5.35
C VAL A 18 -0.77 -7.97 6.41
N LYS A 19 0.37 -8.62 6.35
CA LYS A 19 1.48 -8.26 7.23
C LYS A 19 2.09 -6.95 6.74
N MET A 20 2.27 -6.00 7.63
CA MET A 20 2.79 -4.69 7.24
C MET A 20 4.19 -4.80 6.64
N GLN A 21 4.97 -5.78 7.08
CA GLN A 21 6.28 -6.04 6.49
C GLN A 21 6.17 -6.43 5.01
N ASP A 22 5.17 -7.25 4.67
CA ASP A 22 4.95 -7.68 3.28
C ASP A 22 4.44 -6.50 2.44
N LEU A 23 3.60 -5.66 3.01
CA LEU A 23 3.12 -4.46 2.32
C LEU A 23 4.27 -3.49 2.04
N LYS A 24 5.13 -3.30 3.02
CA LYS A 24 6.32 -2.45 2.85
C LYS A 24 7.19 -2.98 1.72
N GLN A 25 7.43 -4.29 1.69
CA GLN A 25 8.26 -4.89 0.66
C GLN A 25 7.64 -4.72 -0.73
N LEU A 26 6.31 -4.86 -0.83
CA LEU A 26 5.61 -4.63 -2.10
C LEU A 26 5.87 -3.23 -2.61
N LEU A 27 5.75 -2.23 -1.75
CA LEU A 27 5.95 -0.84 -2.16
C LEU A 27 7.40 -0.55 -2.54
N LEU A 28 8.35 -1.14 -1.81
CA LEU A 28 9.76 -1.03 -2.16
C LEU A 28 10.04 -1.67 -3.53
N ASP A 29 9.41 -2.80 -3.81
CA ASP A 29 9.57 -3.49 -5.10
C ASP A 29 9.01 -2.67 -6.26
N LEU A 30 8.05 -1.79 -5.99
CA LEU A 30 7.52 -0.86 -6.99
C LEU A 30 8.44 0.34 -7.23
N GLY A 31 9.54 0.43 -6.50
CA GLY A 31 10.48 1.53 -6.64
C GLY A 31 10.16 2.74 -5.79
N LEU A 32 9.23 2.63 -4.85
CA LEU A 32 8.93 3.71 -3.93
C LEU A 32 10.01 3.81 -2.87
N GLN A 33 10.24 5.02 -2.37
CA GLN A 33 11.34 5.29 -1.45
C GLN A 33 10.84 5.72 -0.08
N GLN A 34 11.68 5.52 0.93
CA GLN A 34 11.40 5.96 2.30
C GLN A 34 10.06 5.43 2.81
N VAL A 35 9.81 4.15 2.56
CA VAL A 35 8.55 3.51 2.94
C VAL A 35 8.54 3.23 4.43
N ASN A 36 7.55 3.79 5.12
CA ASN A 36 7.34 3.57 6.55
C ASN A 36 5.90 3.16 6.78
N THR A 37 5.71 2.03 7.46
CA THR A 37 4.39 1.53 7.80
C THR A 37 4.07 1.86 9.25
N TYR A 38 2.81 2.15 9.52
CA TYR A 38 2.36 2.49 10.86
C TYR A 38 1.20 1.59 11.24
N ILE A 39 1.40 0.76 12.25
CA ILE A 39 0.45 -0.19 12.80
C ILE A 39 -0.31 -0.95 11.70
N GLN A 40 -1.14 -1.92 12.08
CA GLN A 40 -1.85 -2.76 11.12
C GLN A 40 -3.12 -2.13 10.57
N SER A 41 -3.27 -0.83 10.70
CA SER A 41 -4.42 -0.10 10.16
C SER A 41 -4.29 0.22 8.67
N GLY A 42 -3.16 -0.12 8.05
CA GLY A 42 -2.97 0.10 6.62
C GLY A 42 -2.48 1.49 6.25
N ASN A 43 -1.90 2.22 7.20
CA ASN A 43 -1.32 3.53 6.91
C ASN A 43 0.15 3.39 6.53
N VAL A 44 0.53 3.98 5.40
CA VAL A 44 1.91 3.93 4.92
C VAL A 44 2.32 5.30 4.41
N VAL A 45 3.53 5.73 4.76
CA VAL A 45 4.13 6.97 4.26
C VAL A 45 5.29 6.59 3.36
N PHE A 46 5.39 7.24 2.20
CA PHE A 46 6.48 6.96 1.26
C PHE A 46 6.70 8.15 0.33
N GLU A 47 7.79 8.09 -0.43
CA GLU A 47 8.10 9.07 -1.46
C GLU A 47 8.07 8.42 -2.83
N ALA A 48 7.51 9.12 -3.80
CA ALA A 48 7.41 8.65 -5.18
C ALA A 48 7.51 9.81 -6.15
N ALA A 49 8.00 9.53 -7.36
CA ALA A 49 8.08 10.52 -8.43
C ALA A 49 6.82 10.59 -9.27
N LEU A 50 5.94 9.60 -9.16
CA LEU A 50 4.73 9.52 -9.98
C LEU A 50 3.63 10.43 -9.45
N GLU A 51 2.77 10.87 -10.37
CA GLU A 51 1.56 11.61 -10.03
C GLU A 51 0.57 10.71 -9.28
N GLU A 52 -0.37 11.32 -8.56
CA GLU A 52 -1.27 10.62 -7.67
C GLU A 52 -2.08 9.51 -8.36
N VAL A 53 -2.73 9.81 -9.48
CA VAL A 53 -3.63 8.85 -10.14
C VAL A 53 -2.89 7.64 -10.68
N PRO A 54 -1.85 7.79 -11.52
CA PRO A 54 -1.13 6.61 -12.00
C PRO A 54 -0.44 5.85 -10.88
N LEU A 55 0.01 6.55 -9.84
CA LEU A 55 0.62 5.90 -8.69
C LEU A 55 -0.38 5.02 -7.96
N ARG A 56 -1.58 5.54 -7.70
CA ARG A 56 -2.64 4.79 -7.03
C ARG A 56 -3.00 3.53 -7.81
N ASP A 57 -3.18 3.66 -9.12
CA ASP A 57 -3.54 2.53 -9.97
C ASP A 57 -2.47 1.46 -9.97
N ARG A 58 -1.21 1.88 -10.00
CA ARG A 58 -0.08 0.96 -9.96
C ARG A 58 -0.01 0.21 -8.63
N ILE A 59 -0.22 0.90 -7.53
CA ILE A 59 -0.24 0.28 -6.20
C ILE A 59 -1.40 -0.70 -6.09
N ARG A 60 -2.59 -0.32 -6.52
CA ARG A 60 -3.78 -1.20 -6.46
C ARG A 60 -3.57 -2.47 -7.26
N THR A 61 -3.03 -2.36 -8.47
CA THR A 61 -2.77 -3.53 -9.32
C THR A 61 -1.76 -4.46 -8.67
N ALA A 62 -0.66 -3.93 -8.18
CA ALA A 62 0.37 -4.73 -7.52
C ALA A 62 -0.14 -5.38 -6.25
N PHE A 63 -0.93 -4.65 -5.47
CA PHE A 63 -1.53 -5.17 -4.24
C PHE A 63 -2.45 -6.35 -4.53
N SER A 64 -3.33 -6.20 -5.50
CA SER A 64 -4.26 -7.27 -5.88
C SER A 64 -3.53 -8.52 -6.32
N LYS A 65 -2.48 -8.37 -7.10
CA LYS A 65 -1.65 -9.50 -7.54
C LYS A 65 -0.96 -10.20 -6.38
N ARG A 66 -0.42 -9.42 -5.45
CA ARG A 66 0.38 -9.98 -4.36
C ARG A 66 -0.46 -10.66 -3.30
N PHE A 67 -1.60 -10.05 -2.94
CA PHE A 67 -2.41 -10.51 -1.81
C PHE A 67 -3.69 -11.23 -2.21
N GLY A 68 -4.07 -11.21 -3.47
CA GLY A 68 -5.22 -11.97 -3.97
C GLY A 68 -6.58 -11.37 -3.70
N PHE A 69 -6.65 -10.13 -3.26
CA PHE A 69 -7.90 -9.39 -3.11
C PHE A 69 -7.65 -7.92 -3.36
N GLU A 70 -8.70 -7.16 -3.61
CA GLU A 70 -8.58 -5.74 -3.88
C GLU A 70 -8.73 -4.92 -2.61
N SER A 71 -7.94 -3.86 -2.50
CA SER A 71 -8.06 -2.88 -1.43
C SER A 71 -8.23 -1.51 -2.04
N ASP A 72 -9.11 -0.69 -1.48
CA ASP A 72 -9.19 0.72 -1.85
C ASP A 72 -7.96 1.42 -1.30
N VAL A 73 -7.26 2.12 -2.18
CA VAL A 73 -6.05 2.86 -1.82
C VAL A 73 -6.36 4.35 -1.95
N ILE A 74 -6.22 5.06 -0.85
CA ILE A 74 -6.43 6.50 -0.80
C ILE A 74 -5.07 7.15 -0.55
N LEU A 75 -4.69 8.05 -1.43
CA LEU A 75 -3.44 8.79 -1.30
C LEU A 75 -3.63 10.20 -0.75
#